data_9d8622fe253cfdb5373914d9ce4bf189
#
_entry.id   9d8622fe253cfdb5373914d9ce4bf189
#
_cell.length_a   1.000
_cell.length_b   1.000
_cell.length_c   1.000
_cell.angle_alpha   90.00
_cell.angle_beta   90.00
_cell.angle_gamma   90.00
#
_symmetry.space_group_name_H-M   'P 1'
#
loop_
_entity.id
_entity.type
_entity.pdbx_description
1 polymer ?
#
loop_
_entity_poly.entity_id
_entity_poly.type
_entity_poly.pdbx_seq_one_letter_code
_entity_poly.pdbx_strand_id
1 'polypeptide(L)'
;MRTKMNKSAILTHIAGETGLTRVQVGAVLDELEILIERHIKKRAVGTFTLPGLLKIRSVKRPATKKRMGRNPATGEPVEIAAKPATTKVRVTPLKRLKEMVA
;
A
#
# COMPACT_ATOMS: atom_id res chain seq x y z
N MET A 1 0.24 -16.83 -15.89
CA MET A 1 -1.06 -16.14 -16.04
C MET A 1 -0.90 -14.87 -16.85
N ARG A 2 -1.67 -14.71 -17.89
CA ARG A 2 -1.59 -13.54 -18.78
C ARG A 2 -2.77 -12.57 -18.63
N THR A 3 -3.78 -12.93 -17.86
CA THR A 3 -4.95 -12.08 -17.64
C THR A 3 -5.01 -11.64 -16.18
N LYS A 4 -5.50 -10.43 -15.97
CA LYS A 4 -5.76 -9.94 -14.62
C LYS A 4 -6.89 -10.75 -13.99
N MET A 5 -6.70 -11.13 -12.75
CA MET A 5 -7.73 -11.76 -11.96
C MET A 5 -8.43 -10.70 -11.10
N ASN A 6 -9.75 -10.71 -11.12
CA ASN A 6 -10.52 -9.90 -10.18
C ASN A 6 -10.62 -10.64 -8.84
N LYS A 7 -11.25 -10.01 -7.85
CA LYS A 7 -11.40 -10.62 -6.52
C LYS A 7 -12.06 -12.00 -6.59
N SER A 8 -13.12 -12.14 -7.36
CA SER A 8 -13.86 -13.42 -7.48
C SER A 8 -12.97 -14.53 -8.06
N ALA A 9 -12.18 -14.23 -9.08
CA ALA A 9 -11.27 -15.19 -9.69
C ALA A 9 -10.16 -15.62 -8.72
N ILE A 10 -9.62 -14.67 -7.94
CA ILE A 10 -8.60 -14.96 -6.91
C ILE A 10 -9.17 -15.90 -5.85
N LEU A 11 -10.37 -15.61 -5.35
CA LEU A 11 -11.04 -16.46 -4.36
C LEU A 11 -11.26 -17.89 -4.88
N THR A 12 -11.73 -18.01 -6.11
CA THR A 12 -11.96 -19.31 -6.73
C THR A 12 -10.68 -20.10 -6.90
N HIS A 13 -9.63 -19.46 -7.38
CA HIS A 13 -8.33 -20.09 -7.59
C HIS A 13 -7.72 -20.59 -6.28
N ILE A 14 -7.67 -19.73 -5.28
CA ILE A 14 -7.08 -20.09 -3.98
C ILE A 14 -7.92 -21.18 -3.30
N ALA A 15 -9.23 -21.09 -3.37
CA ALA A 15 -10.12 -22.12 -2.82
C ALA A 15 -9.85 -23.49 -3.44
N GLY A 16 -9.66 -23.54 -4.77
CA GLY A 16 -9.35 -24.78 -5.48
C GLY A 16 -7.99 -25.37 -5.07
N GLU A 17 -6.98 -24.53 -4.91
CA GLU A 17 -5.62 -24.98 -4.57
C GLU A 17 -5.47 -25.37 -3.11
N THR A 18 -6.24 -24.81 -2.21
CA THR A 18 -6.10 -25.02 -0.77
C THR A 18 -7.13 -25.99 -0.18
N GLY A 19 -8.13 -26.38 -0.97
CA GLY A 19 -9.23 -27.22 -0.48
C GLY A 19 -10.20 -26.47 0.42
N LEU A 20 -10.14 -25.14 0.47
CA LEU A 20 -11.06 -24.31 1.23
C LEU A 20 -12.23 -23.87 0.36
N THR A 21 -13.31 -23.41 0.99
CA THR A 21 -14.42 -22.80 0.26
C THR A 21 -14.11 -21.35 -0.08
N ARG A 22 -14.82 -20.80 -1.07
CA ARG A 22 -14.67 -19.37 -1.42
C ARG A 22 -14.99 -18.46 -0.23
N VAL A 23 -15.98 -18.84 0.57
CA VAL A 23 -16.36 -18.09 1.78
C VAL A 23 -15.20 -18.08 2.79
N GLN A 24 -14.56 -19.23 2.99
CA GLN A 24 -13.41 -19.33 3.89
C GLN A 24 -12.22 -18.50 3.42
N VAL A 25 -11.91 -18.56 2.12
CA VAL A 25 -10.82 -17.74 1.54
C VAL A 25 -11.16 -16.26 1.68
N GLY A 26 -12.39 -15.86 1.41
CA GLY A 26 -12.84 -14.49 1.60
C GLY A 26 -12.67 -14.01 3.04
N ALA A 27 -13.00 -14.85 4.00
CA ALA A 27 -12.83 -14.53 5.41
C ALA A 27 -11.35 -14.32 5.78
N VAL A 28 -10.45 -15.13 5.24
CA VAL A 28 -9.00 -14.99 5.44
C VAL A 28 -8.50 -13.66 4.88
N LEU A 29 -8.91 -13.31 3.67
CA LEU A 29 -8.51 -12.04 3.04
C LEU A 29 -9.08 -10.83 3.78
N ASP A 30 -10.31 -10.90 4.24
CA ASP A 30 -10.93 -9.84 5.03
C ASP A 30 -10.19 -9.64 6.36
N GLU A 31 -9.80 -10.71 7.02
CA GLU A 31 -9.03 -10.63 8.26
C GLU A 31 -7.63 -10.06 8.01
N LEU A 32 -6.99 -10.40 6.89
CA LEU A 32 -5.72 -9.84 6.50
C LEU A 32 -5.82 -8.32 6.31
N GLU A 33 -6.89 -7.85 5.67
CA GLU A 33 -7.17 -6.43 5.50
C GLU A 33 -7.31 -5.72 6.85
N ILE A 34 -8.04 -6.32 7.78
CA ILE A 34 -8.21 -5.79 9.13
C ILE A 34 -6.86 -5.70 9.87
N LEU A 35 -6.02 -6.72 9.75
CA LEU A 35 -4.68 -6.72 10.35
C LEU A 35 -3.82 -5.60 9.78
N ILE A 36 -3.83 -5.40 8.49
CA ILE A 36 -3.09 -4.32 7.83
C ILE A 36 -3.54 -2.97 8.38
N GLU A 37 -4.85 -2.75 8.43
CA GLU A 37 -5.42 -1.51 8.96
C GLU A 37 -4.97 -1.24 10.40
N ARG A 38 -5.02 -2.25 11.25
CA ARG A 38 -4.60 -2.14 12.65
C ARG A 38 -3.13 -1.79 12.82
N HIS A 39 -2.28 -2.18 11.88
CA HIS A 39 -0.85 -1.92 11.95
C HIS A 39 -0.44 -0.58 11.36
N ILE A 40 -1.13 -0.08 10.35
CA ILE A 40 -0.73 1.15 9.65
C ILE A 40 -1.56 2.38 10.00
N LYS A 41 -2.66 2.23 10.73
CA LYS A 41 -3.49 3.38 11.13
C LYS A 41 -2.72 4.32 12.06
N LYS A 42 -3.24 5.53 12.25
CA LYS A 42 -2.66 6.53 13.16
C LYS A 42 -2.46 5.95 14.55
N ARG A 43 -1.31 6.25 15.18
CA ARG A 43 -0.90 5.81 16.51
C ARG A 43 -0.66 4.29 16.64
N ALA A 44 -0.67 3.57 15.55
CA ALA A 44 -0.26 2.17 15.53
C ALA A 44 1.23 2.06 15.24
N VAL A 45 1.73 0.82 15.08
CA VAL A 45 3.14 0.55 14.80
C VAL A 45 3.62 1.22 13.53
N GLY A 46 2.73 1.38 12.54
CA GLY A 46 3.05 2.03 11.27
C GLY A 46 3.66 1.10 10.23
N THR A 47 3.83 -0.17 10.52
CA THR A 47 4.37 -1.15 9.56
C THR A 47 3.65 -2.48 9.67
N PHE A 48 3.48 -3.13 8.52
CA PHE A 48 2.99 -4.49 8.43
C PHE A 48 3.80 -5.23 7.36
N THR A 49 4.34 -6.38 7.69
CA THR A 49 5.11 -7.20 6.77
C THR A 49 4.33 -8.45 6.40
N LEU A 50 4.05 -8.62 5.10
CA LEU A 50 3.56 -9.89 4.59
C LEU A 50 4.78 -10.77 4.34
N PRO A 51 4.96 -11.86 5.11
CA PRO A 51 6.23 -12.59 5.15
C PRO A 51 6.77 -12.97 3.78
N GLY A 52 8.00 -12.54 3.50
CA GLY A 52 8.71 -12.85 2.27
C GLY A 52 8.24 -12.10 1.02
N LEU A 53 7.12 -11.42 1.04
CA LEU A 53 6.54 -10.80 -0.15
C LEU A 53 6.67 -9.29 -0.17
N LEU A 54 6.08 -8.60 0.79
CA LEU A 54 6.08 -7.15 0.79
C LEU A 54 5.97 -6.58 2.20
N LYS A 55 6.34 -5.31 2.31
CA LYS A 55 6.24 -4.55 3.55
C LYS A 55 5.40 -3.30 3.27
N ILE A 56 4.39 -3.07 4.09
CA ILE A 56 3.52 -1.90 4.00
C ILE A 56 3.89 -0.97 5.15
N ARG A 57 4.11 0.31 4.84
CA ARG A 57 4.43 1.32 5.86
C ARG A 57 3.53 2.53 5.69
N SER A 58 3.16 3.13 6.80
CA SER A 58 2.58 4.46 6.80
C SER A 58 3.71 5.48 7.01
N VAL A 59 3.78 6.47 6.14
CA VAL A 59 4.79 7.53 6.18
C VAL A 59 4.10 8.85 6.41
N LYS A 60 4.47 9.53 7.49
CA LYS A 60 3.94 10.88 7.77
C LYS A 60 4.77 11.90 7.01
N ARG A 61 4.10 12.75 6.25
CA ARG A 61 4.70 13.95 5.70
C ARG A 61 4.33 15.13 6.58
N PRO A 62 5.31 15.88 7.12
CA PRO A 62 5.02 17.05 7.93
C PRO A 62 4.33 18.13 7.11
N ALA A 63 3.58 18.98 7.79
CA ALA A 63 3.00 20.16 7.18
C ALA A 63 4.10 21.06 6.65
N THR A 64 3.91 21.64 5.46
CA THR A 64 4.82 22.61 4.89
C THR A 64 4.21 24.01 4.97
N LYS A 65 5.04 24.99 5.33
CA LYS A 65 4.63 26.39 5.37
C LYS A 65 4.57 26.95 3.96
N LYS A 66 3.73 27.97 3.77
CA LYS A 66 3.72 28.79 2.57
C LYS A 66 5.12 29.32 2.29
N ARG A 67 5.58 29.19 1.06
CA ARG A 67 6.93 29.63 0.67
C ARG A 67 6.94 30.16 -0.75
N MET A 68 8.00 30.89 -1.09
CA MET A 68 8.22 31.35 -2.45
C MET A 68 9.12 30.34 -3.17
N GLY A 69 8.71 29.97 -4.36
CA GLY A 69 9.50 29.13 -5.27
C GLY A 69 9.66 29.83 -6.60
N ARG A 70 10.27 29.14 -7.57
CA ARG A 70 10.38 29.63 -8.94
C ARG A 70 9.67 28.68 -9.89
N ASN A 71 8.99 29.27 -10.86
CA ASN A 71 8.40 28.49 -11.94
C ASN A 71 9.53 28.01 -12.86
N PRO A 72 9.75 26.69 -13.00
CA PRO A 72 10.84 26.15 -13.79
C PRO A 72 10.74 26.48 -15.30
N ALA A 73 9.54 26.78 -15.79
CA ALA A 73 9.33 27.12 -17.20
C ALA A 73 9.68 28.58 -17.50
N THR A 74 9.39 29.51 -16.61
CA THR A 74 9.56 30.94 -16.83
C THR A 74 10.62 31.59 -15.94
N GLY A 75 11.03 30.91 -14.86
CA GLY A 75 11.94 31.47 -13.88
C GLY A 75 11.33 32.51 -12.96
N GLU A 76 10.04 32.80 -13.12
CA GLU A 76 9.33 33.76 -12.29
C GLU A 76 9.07 33.23 -10.89
N PRO A 77 9.11 34.11 -9.87
CA PRO A 77 8.75 33.68 -8.52
C PRO A 77 7.27 33.34 -8.45
N VAL A 78 6.96 32.19 -7.85
CA VAL A 78 5.58 31.75 -7.61
C VAL A 78 5.41 31.41 -6.15
N GLU A 79 4.22 31.66 -5.64
CA GLU A 79 3.86 31.37 -4.27
C GLU A 79 3.45 29.89 -4.17
N ILE A 80 4.17 29.14 -3.33
CA ILE A 80 3.83 27.74 -3.05
C ILE A 80 2.94 27.72 -1.80
N ALA A 81 1.70 27.25 -1.96
CA ALA A 81 0.74 27.18 -0.87
C ALA A 81 1.21 26.25 0.24
N ALA A 82 0.83 26.56 1.47
CA ALA A 82 1.04 25.68 2.60
C ALA A 82 0.28 24.36 2.39
N LYS A 83 0.91 23.24 2.79
CA LYS A 83 0.30 21.91 2.72
C LYS A 83 0.10 21.37 4.13
N PRO A 84 -1.09 20.80 4.45
CA PRO A 84 -1.30 20.17 5.74
C PRO A 84 -0.46 18.88 5.84
N ALA A 85 -0.22 18.44 7.07
CA ALA A 85 0.40 17.14 7.31
C ALA A 85 -0.48 16.03 6.73
N THR A 86 0.14 15.10 6.03
CA THR A 86 -0.55 13.95 5.43
C THR A 86 0.17 12.66 5.77
N THR A 87 -0.58 11.56 5.72
CA THR A 87 -0.03 10.21 5.90
C THR A 87 -0.16 9.48 4.58
N LYS A 88 0.93 8.91 4.09
CA LYS A 88 0.96 8.12 2.87
C LYS A 88 1.28 6.67 3.18
N VAL A 89 0.75 5.78 2.36
CA VAL A 89 1.05 4.36 2.44
C VAL A 89 2.13 4.03 1.40
N ARG A 90 3.20 3.37 1.85
CA ARG A 90 4.24 2.86 0.97
C ARG A 90 4.31 1.35 1.04
N VAL A 91 4.39 0.72 -0.13
CA VAL A 91 4.55 -0.72 -0.26
C VAL A 91 5.94 -0.99 -0.84
N THR A 92 6.74 -1.75 -0.09
CA THR A 92 8.09 -2.12 -0.51
C THR A 92 8.13 -3.60 -0.82
N PRO A 93 8.51 -4.01 -2.05
CA PRO A 93 8.65 -5.43 -2.35
C PRO A 93 9.85 -6.03 -1.61
N LEU A 94 9.67 -7.24 -1.12
CA LEU A 94 10.73 -7.98 -0.46
C LEU A 94 11.41 -8.94 -1.45
N LYS A 95 12.52 -9.54 -1.02
CA LYS A 95 13.35 -10.39 -1.85
C LYS A 95 12.57 -11.47 -2.60
N ARG A 96 11.68 -12.19 -1.93
CA ARG A 96 10.89 -13.26 -2.57
C ARG A 96 10.03 -12.75 -3.71
N LEU A 97 9.40 -11.60 -3.51
CA LEU A 97 8.57 -11.00 -4.56
C LEU A 97 9.41 -10.56 -5.74
N LYS A 98 10.59 -9.98 -5.48
CA LYS A 98 11.52 -9.58 -6.54
C LYS A 98 12.06 -10.77 -7.33
N GLU A 99 12.32 -11.87 -6.66
CA GLU A 99 12.82 -13.10 -7.30
C GLU A 99 11.80 -13.72 -8.25
N MET A 100 10.51 -13.48 -8.05
CA MET A 100 9.46 -14.01 -8.92
C MET A 100 9.49 -13.45 -10.35
N VAL A 101 10.10 -12.28 -10.55
CA VAL A 101 10.19 -11.63 -11.86
C VAL A 101 11.60 -11.65 -12.45
N ALA A 102 12.52 -12.22 -11.72
CA ALA A 102 13.92 -12.34 -12.17
C ALA A 102 14.09 -13.41 -13.23
#